data_1e649a11e33c1c53a868d1ec6b6bd115
#
_entry.id   1e649a11e33c1c53a868d1ec6b6bd115
#
_cell.length_a   1.000
_cell.length_b   1.000
_cell.length_c   1.000
_cell.angle_alpha   90.00
_cell.angle_beta   90.00
_cell.angle_gamma   90.00
#
_symmetry.space_group_name_H-M   'P 1'
#
loop_
_entity.id
_entity.type
_entity.pdbx_description
1 polymer ?
#
loop_
_entity_poly.entity_id
_entity_poly.type
_entity_poly.pdbx_seq_one_letter_code
_entity_poly.pdbx_strand_id
1 'polypeptide(L)'
;MRRMKKAGQYLLGIFAALLLCGVFSVNIVKAESQYVYDNASLLSDEEEQDLERSCTEFERNTKLHMVILTERSSGSEDCQAIADDFYDKKYPKEPNGVCFLIDMGQRQIVISTSGIMQYYMSDAEIDDILQAAQGYAKDGDYAGTFAKMITMTQECFDRGVSDADYLITEDGSIIHYRKINSTEALISVIAAAATGILVYFGIWKSYRRKKNRGAKSYADLKRVNIRDRRDALDRKSTRLNSSHITRSRMPSSA
;
A
#
# COMPACT_ATOMS: atom_id res chain seq x y z
N MET A 1 -69.93 -33.01 21.57
CA MET A 1 -69.70 -32.97 20.12
C MET A 1 -69.48 -31.56 19.51
N ARG A 2 -70.08 -30.46 20.03
CA ARG A 2 -69.92 -29.11 19.46
C ARG A 2 -68.47 -28.48 19.66
N ARG A 3 -67.69 -28.82 20.69
CA ARG A 3 -66.37 -28.28 20.97
C ARG A 3 -65.26 -28.85 20.05
N MET A 4 -65.36 -30.08 19.61
CA MET A 4 -64.37 -30.71 18.70
C MET A 4 -64.48 -30.17 17.27
N LYS A 5 -65.67 -29.79 16.79
CA LYS A 5 -65.86 -29.19 15.46
C LYS A 5 -65.21 -27.78 15.37
N LYS A 6 -65.27 -27.02 16.46
CA LYS A 6 -64.60 -25.71 16.49
C LYS A 6 -63.09 -25.78 16.50
N ALA A 7 -62.51 -26.78 17.21
CA ALA A 7 -61.02 -26.99 17.21
C ALA A 7 -60.48 -27.35 15.83
N GLY A 8 -61.25 -28.22 15.06
CA GLY A 8 -60.85 -28.55 13.68
C GLY A 8 -60.89 -27.37 12.71
N GLN A 9 -61.86 -26.45 12.89
CA GLN A 9 -61.93 -25.23 12.07
C GLN A 9 -60.78 -24.24 12.34
N TYR A 10 -60.34 -24.10 13.59
CA TYR A 10 -59.19 -23.28 13.92
C TYR A 10 -57.86 -23.90 13.41
N LEU A 11 -57.75 -25.23 13.47
CA LEU A 11 -56.57 -25.93 12.94
C LEU A 11 -56.48 -25.79 11.41
N LEU A 12 -57.63 -25.91 10.71
CA LEU A 12 -57.70 -25.70 9.26
C LEU A 12 -57.38 -24.26 8.86
N GLY A 13 -57.85 -23.27 9.65
CA GLY A 13 -57.52 -21.85 9.43
C GLY A 13 -56.06 -21.52 9.63
N ILE A 14 -55.41 -22.10 10.66
CA ILE A 14 -53.99 -21.92 10.91
C ILE A 14 -53.14 -22.56 9.79
N PHE A 15 -53.54 -23.74 9.31
CA PHE A 15 -52.86 -24.42 8.21
C PHE A 15 -53.03 -23.66 6.88
N ALA A 16 -54.19 -23.07 6.61
CA ALA A 16 -54.43 -22.22 5.46
C ALA A 16 -53.64 -20.89 5.54
N ALA A 17 -53.51 -20.31 6.73
CA ALA A 17 -52.69 -19.11 6.95
C ALA A 17 -51.17 -19.39 6.79
N LEU A 18 -50.70 -20.57 7.24
CA LEU A 18 -49.30 -21.01 7.03
C LEU A 18 -49.00 -21.31 5.57
N LEU A 19 -49.99 -21.89 4.81
CA LEU A 19 -49.85 -22.08 3.36
C LEU A 19 -49.84 -20.75 2.59
N LEU A 20 -50.62 -19.77 3.00
CA LEU A 20 -50.59 -18.42 2.40
C LEU A 20 -49.28 -17.67 2.73
N CYS A 21 -48.70 -17.83 3.91
CA CYS A 21 -47.37 -17.27 4.24
C CYS A 21 -46.23 -17.96 3.48
N GLY A 22 -46.38 -19.23 3.08
CA GLY A 22 -45.34 -19.96 2.31
C GLY A 22 -45.27 -19.58 0.84
N VAL A 23 -46.27 -18.85 0.29
CA VAL A 23 -46.28 -18.43 -1.12
C VAL A 23 -45.73 -17.01 -1.32
N PHE A 24 -45.48 -16.26 -0.24
CA PHE A 24 -44.62 -15.09 -0.33
C PHE A 24 -43.14 -15.58 -0.37
N SER A 25 -42.77 -16.20 -1.47
CA SER A 25 -41.39 -16.16 -1.92
C SER A 25 -41.07 -14.68 -2.03
N VAL A 26 -40.40 -14.13 -1.02
CA VAL A 26 -39.75 -12.85 -1.13
C VAL A 26 -38.71 -13.08 -2.21
N ASN A 27 -39.09 -12.74 -3.45
CA ASN A 27 -38.11 -12.42 -4.44
C ASN A 27 -37.36 -11.24 -3.82
N ILE A 28 -36.27 -11.52 -3.10
CA ILE A 28 -35.24 -10.56 -2.87
C ILE A 28 -34.75 -10.28 -4.29
N VAL A 29 -35.29 -9.24 -4.90
CA VAL A 29 -34.65 -8.59 -6.03
C VAL A 29 -33.34 -8.10 -5.45
N LYS A 30 -32.32 -8.97 -5.49
CA LYS A 30 -30.98 -8.58 -5.39
C LYS A 30 -30.87 -7.53 -6.50
N ALA A 31 -30.63 -6.27 -6.17
CA ALA A 31 -30.32 -5.28 -7.17
C ALA A 31 -29.14 -5.89 -7.93
N GLU A 32 -29.43 -6.39 -9.12
CA GLU A 32 -28.44 -7.00 -9.99
C GLU A 32 -27.51 -5.85 -10.36
N SER A 33 -26.30 -5.90 -9.93
CA SER A 33 -25.31 -4.87 -10.25
C SER A 33 -25.16 -4.94 -11.76
N GLN A 34 -25.62 -3.92 -12.47
CA GLN A 34 -25.44 -3.84 -13.91
C GLN A 34 -24.00 -3.45 -14.17
N TYR A 35 -23.30 -4.23 -14.96
CA TYR A 35 -21.91 -4.01 -15.34
C TYR A 35 -21.76 -3.59 -16.80
N VAL A 36 -22.71 -4.00 -17.67
CA VAL A 36 -22.70 -3.72 -19.10
C VAL A 36 -23.70 -2.60 -19.43
N TYR A 37 -23.21 -1.58 -20.12
CA TYR A 37 -23.97 -0.42 -20.57
C TYR A 37 -23.76 -0.25 -22.07
N ASP A 38 -24.62 -0.89 -22.86
CA ASP A 38 -24.54 -0.83 -24.32
C ASP A 38 -25.36 0.32 -24.89
N ASN A 39 -24.89 1.56 -24.71
CA ASN A 39 -25.56 2.76 -25.23
C ASN A 39 -25.46 2.89 -26.77
N ALA A 40 -24.50 2.21 -27.37
CA ALA A 40 -24.31 2.22 -28.82
C ALA A 40 -25.04 1.09 -29.56
N SER A 41 -25.70 0.18 -28.82
CA SER A 41 -26.37 -1.00 -29.35
C SER A 41 -25.47 -1.85 -30.25
N LEU A 42 -24.31 -2.22 -29.69
CA LEU A 42 -23.28 -3.04 -30.37
C LEU A 42 -23.39 -4.53 -30.01
N LEU A 43 -24.08 -4.84 -28.92
CA LEU A 43 -24.19 -6.17 -28.37
C LEU A 43 -25.60 -6.72 -28.54
N SER A 44 -25.72 -8.01 -28.68
CA SER A 44 -27.01 -8.69 -28.56
C SER A 44 -27.34 -8.98 -27.09
N ASP A 45 -28.61 -9.25 -26.78
CA ASP A 45 -29.06 -9.57 -25.42
C ASP A 45 -28.30 -10.79 -24.82
N GLU A 46 -27.91 -11.76 -25.65
CA GLU A 46 -27.14 -12.93 -25.21
C GLU A 46 -25.69 -12.56 -24.89
N GLU A 47 -25.07 -11.73 -25.71
CA GLU A 47 -23.70 -11.23 -25.49
C GLU A 47 -23.60 -10.33 -24.26
N GLU A 48 -24.60 -9.45 -24.05
CA GLU A 48 -24.67 -8.65 -22.81
C GLU A 48 -24.72 -9.55 -21.57
N GLN A 49 -25.57 -10.59 -21.56
CA GLN A 49 -25.67 -11.50 -20.43
C GLN A 49 -24.40 -12.29 -20.19
N ASP A 50 -23.67 -12.69 -21.25
CA ASP A 50 -22.41 -13.39 -21.14
C ASP A 50 -21.32 -12.49 -20.56
N LEU A 51 -21.26 -11.23 -20.99
CA LEU A 51 -20.36 -10.23 -20.47
C LEU A 51 -20.70 -9.85 -19.02
N GLU A 52 -21.98 -9.70 -18.68
CA GLU A 52 -22.45 -9.48 -17.29
C GLU A 52 -21.98 -10.61 -16.36
N ARG A 53 -22.06 -11.86 -16.82
CA ARG A 53 -21.56 -13.01 -16.05
C ARG A 53 -20.05 -12.93 -15.85
N SER A 54 -19.32 -12.58 -16.91
CA SER A 54 -17.86 -12.44 -16.86
C SER A 54 -17.41 -11.33 -15.91
N CYS A 55 -18.09 -10.17 -15.92
CA CYS A 55 -17.83 -9.07 -14.99
C CYS A 55 -18.16 -9.47 -13.54
N THR A 56 -19.28 -10.18 -13.33
CA THR A 56 -19.66 -10.71 -12.01
C THR A 56 -18.61 -11.68 -11.48
N GLU A 57 -18.09 -12.55 -12.33
CA GLU A 57 -17.06 -13.50 -11.96
C GLU A 57 -15.74 -12.80 -11.62
N PHE A 58 -15.34 -11.82 -12.43
CA PHE A 58 -14.17 -10.99 -12.15
C PHE A 58 -14.30 -10.29 -10.78
N GLU A 59 -15.41 -9.60 -10.51
CA GLU A 59 -15.63 -8.93 -9.22
C GLU A 59 -15.63 -9.91 -8.05
N ARG A 60 -16.25 -11.07 -8.21
CA ARG A 60 -16.25 -12.11 -7.17
C ARG A 60 -14.85 -12.59 -6.83
N ASN A 61 -13.99 -12.77 -7.85
CA ASN A 61 -12.65 -13.32 -7.71
C ASN A 61 -11.65 -12.28 -7.19
N THR A 62 -11.76 -11.05 -7.67
CA THR A 62 -10.77 -9.98 -7.42
C THR A 62 -11.19 -8.99 -6.34
N LYS A 63 -12.50 -8.84 -6.07
CA LYS A 63 -13.10 -7.77 -5.27
C LYS A 63 -12.91 -6.38 -5.88
N LEU A 64 -12.62 -6.31 -7.18
CA LEU A 64 -12.48 -5.08 -7.96
C LEU A 64 -13.65 -4.95 -8.90
N HIS A 65 -14.11 -3.72 -9.11
CA HIS A 65 -15.22 -3.47 -10.03
C HIS A 65 -14.76 -3.49 -11.48
N MET A 66 -15.61 -3.99 -12.35
CA MET A 66 -15.40 -3.97 -13.79
C MET A 66 -16.68 -3.44 -14.46
N VAL A 67 -16.53 -2.52 -15.39
CA VAL A 67 -17.65 -1.94 -16.15
C VAL A 67 -17.32 -1.93 -17.63
N ILE A 68 -18.34 -2.28 -18.42
CA ILE A 68 -18.31 -2.21 -19.87
C ILE A 68 -19.24 -1.10 -20.31
N LEU A 69 -18.73 -0.21 -21.12
CA LEU A 69 -19.47 0.91 -21.68
C LEU A 69 -19.30 0.95 -23.19
N THR A 70 -20.39 1.05 -23.93
CA THR A 70 -20.36 1.43 -25.33
C THR A 70 -21.00 2.80 -25.51
N GLU A 71 -20.39 3.66 -26.29
CA GLU A 71 -20.87 5.00 -26.56
C GLU A 71 -20.82 5.34 -28.05
N ARG A 72 -21.59 6.37 -28.39
CA ARG A 72 -21.55 7.00 -29.71
C ARG A 72 -21.41 8.51 -29.53
N SER A 73 -20.23 8.90 -29.04
CA SER A 73 -19.97 10.31 -28.72
C SER A 73 -20.01 11.21 -29.94
N SER A 74 -20.16 12.52 -29.70
CA SER A 74 -20.12 13.53 -30.76
C SER A 74 -18.69 13.85 -31.22
N GLY A 75 -17.66 13.28 -30.59
CA GLY A 75 -16.26 13.55 -30.89
C GLY A 75 -15.71 14.85 -30.29
N SER A 76 -16.45 15.49 -29.39
CA SER A 76 -16.01 16.71 -28.69
C SER A 76 -15.34 16.48 -27.35
N GLU A 77 -15.52 15.32 -26.78
CA GLU A 77 -14.96 14.90 -25.48
C GLU A 77 -13.87 13.84 -25.68
N ASP A 78 -12.91 13.82 -24.79
CA ASP A 78 -11.89 12.78 -24.76
C ASP A 78 -12.51 11.46 -24.30
N CYS A 79 -12.29 10.38 -25.05
CA CYS A 79 -12.81 9.06 -24.69
C CYS A 79 -12.28 8.57 -23.33
N GLN A 80 -11.08 8.92 -22.94
CA GLN A 80 -10.56 8.62 -21.61
C GLN A 80 -11.40 9.31 -20.54
N ALA A 81 -11.68 10.61 -20.72
CA ALA A 81 -12.51 11.35 -19.78
C ALA A 81 -13.92 10.78 -19.68
N ILE A 82 -14.50 10.32 -20.78
CA ILE A 82 -15.84 9.67 -20.79
C ILE A 82 -15.81 8.39 -19.91
N ALA A 83 -14.79 7.57 -20.05
CA ALA A 83 -14.65 6.34 -19.29
C ALA A 83 -14.42 6.63 -17.80
N ASP A 84 -13.55 7.59 -17.48
CA ASP A 84 -13.22 8.00 -16.12
C ASP A 84 -14.45 8.57 -15.40
N ASP A 85 -15.14 9.53 -16.03
CA ASP A 85 -16.33 10.16 -15.45
C ASP A 85 -17.48 9.17 -15.26
N PHE A 86 -17.63 8.21 -16.17
CA PHE A 86 -18.64 7.16 -16.04
C PHE A 86 -18.35 6.26 -14.84
N TYR A 87 -17.08 5.83 -14.72
CA TYR A 87 -16.65 4.97 -13.63
C TYR A 87 -16.81 5.66 -12.27
N ASP A 88 -16.31 6.89 -12.14
CA ASP A 88 -16.37 7.68 -10.90
C ASP A 88 -17.82 7.97 -10.46
N LYS A 89 -18.70 8.23 -11.42
CA LYS A 89 -20.12 8.43 -11.15
C LYS A 89 -20.82 7.16 -10.67
N LYS A 90 -20.39 6.01 -11.19
CA LYS A 90 -20.96 4.71 -10.81
C LYS A 90 -20.45 4.24 -9.45
N TYR A 91 -19.17 4.41 -9.17
CA TYR A 91 -18.50 3.92 -7.96
C TYR A 91 -17.83 5.04 -7.15
N PRO A 92 -18.59 6.02 -6.65
CA PRO A 92 -18.02 7.20 -5.99
C PRO A 92 -17.35 6.89 -4.63
N LYS A 93 -17.58 5.72 -4.06
CA LYS A 93 -17.04 5.30 -2.75
C LYS A 93 -16.03 4.15 -2.84
N GLU A 94 -16.01 3.46 -3.95
CA GLU A 94 -15.23 2.24 -4.16
C GLU A 94 -14.44 2.37 -5.48
N PRO A 95 -13.38 3.19 -5.50
CA PRO A 95 -12.71 3.59 -6.74
C PRO A 95 -11.86 2.48 -7.38
N ASN A 96 -11.87 1.26 -6.83
CA ASN A 96 -10.95 0.21 -7.26
C ASN A 96 -11.55 -0.62 -8.39
N GLY A 97 -11.04 -0.46 -9.60
CA GLY A 97 -11.49 -1.29 -10.74
C GLY A 97 -11.10 -0.76 -12.11
N VAL A 98 -11.85 -1.18 -13.12
CA VAL A 98 -11.57 -0.91 -14.53
C VAL A 98 -12.85 -0.62 -15.30
N CYS A 99 -12.79 0.34 -16.21
CA CYS A 99 -13.83 0.64 -17.20
C CYS A 99 -13.30 0.36 -18.60
N PHE A 100 -14.01 -0.44 -19.37
CA PHE A 100 -13.76 -0.66 -20.79
C PHE A 100 -14.76 0.15 -21.60
N LEU A 101 -14.27 0.99 -22.48
CA LEU A 101 -15.10 1.80 -23.36
C LEU A 101 -14.81 1.48 -24.83
N ILE A 102 -15.87 1.28 -25.60
CA ILE A 102 -15.84 1.36 -27.08
C ILE A 102 -16.68 2.56 -27.51
N ASP A 103 -16.04 3.56 -28.08
CA ASP A 103 -16.74 4.72 -28.65
C ASP A 103 -16.80 4.62 -30.17
N MET A 104 -18.00 4.41 -30.69
CA MET A 104 -18.27 4.32 -32.13
C MET A 104 -18.24 5.68 -32.83
N GLY A 105 -18.44 6.77 -32.07
CA GLY A 105 -18.36 8.12 -32.63
C GLY A 105 -16.96 8.49 -33.03
N GLN A 106 -15.99 8.17 -32.16
CA GLN A 106 -14.57 8.42 -32.39
C GLN A 106 -13.81 7.19 -32.90
N ARG A 107 -14.43 6.03 -32.91
CA ARG A 107 -13.83 4.73 -33.24
C ARG A 107 -12.61 4.41 -32.40
N GLN A 108 -12.77 4.59 -31.10
CA GLN A 108 -11.73 4.35 -30.13
C GLN A 108 -12.13 3.26 -29.13
N ILE A 109 -11.13 2.53 -28.68
CA ILE A 109 -11.22 1.58 -27.56
C ILE A 109 -10.35 2.15 -26.47
N VAL A 110 -10.90 2.22 -25.25
CA VAL A 110 -10.22 2.78 -24.10
C VAL A 110 -10.34 1.84 -22.91
N ILE A 111 -9.27 1.77 -22.12
CA ILE A 111 -9.24 1.13 -20.81
C ILE A 111 -8.92 2.20 -19.79
N SER A 112 -9.85 2.45 -18.87
CA SER A 112 -9.62 3.30 -17.71
C SER A 112 -9.44 2.44 -16.48
N THR A 113 -8.34 2.61 -15.76
CA THR A 113 -8.04 1.92 -14.50
C THR A 113 -8.16 2.90 -13.34
N SER A 114 -8.79 2.47 -12.25
CA SER A 114 -8.99 3.30 -11.07
C SER A 114 -8.53 2.61 -9.80
N GLY A 115 -8.03 3.39 -8.86
CA GLY A 115 -7.58 2.92 -7.55
C GLY A 115 -6.44 1.91 -7.64
N ILE A 116 -6.58 0.79 -6.92
CA ILE A 116 -5.51 -0.23 -6.87
C ILE A 116 -5.29 -0.96 -8.19
N MET A 117 -6.26 -0.92 -9.13
CA MET A 117 -6.12 -1.58 -10.43
C MET A 117 -4.94 -1.03 -11.25
N GLN A 118 -4.59 0.24 -11.07
CA GLN A 118 -3.43 0.89 -11.71
C GLN A 118 -2.09 0.22 -11.38
N TYR A 119 -2.01 -0.51 -10.26
CA TYR A 119 -0.79 -1.23 -9.87
C TYR A 119 -0.72 -2.64 -10.43
N TYR A 120 -1.86 -3.20 -10.84
CA TYR A 120 -1.93 -4.50 -11.52
C TYR A 120 -1.74 -4.40 -13.03
N MET A 121 -2.00 -3.23 -13.60
CA MET A 121 -1.91 -2.98 -15.04
C MET A 121 -1.01 -1.78 -15.31
N SER A 122 0.17 -2.02 -15.84
CA SER A 122 1.05 -0.96 -16.35
C SER A 122 0.55 -0.45 -17.70
N ASP A 123 1.02 0.73 -18.12
CA ASP A 123 0.70 1.30 -19.44
C ASP A 123 1.04 0.34 -20.59
N ALA A 124 2.16 -0.39 -20.47
CA ALA A 124 2.56 -1.38 -21.49
C ALA A 124 1.58 -2.56 -21.55
N GLU A 125 1.05 -3.04 -20.42
CA GLU A 125 0.05 -4.11 -20.39
C GLU A 125 -1.29 -3.63 -20.94
N ILE A 126 -1.67 -2.37 -20.66
CA ILE A 126 -2.87 -1.75 -21.26
C ILE A 126 -2.73 -1.68 -22.77
N ASP A 127 -1.58 -1.26 -23.29
CA ASP A 127 -1.29 -1.23 -24.72
C ASP A 127 -1.36 -2.62 -25.35
N ASP A 128 -0.82 -3.63 -24.71
CA ASP A 128 -0.87 -5.03 -25.18
C ASP A 128 -2.32 -5.55 -25.24
N ILE A 129 -3.13 -5.23 -24.22
CA ILE A 129 -4.56 -5.60 -24.20
C ILE A 129 -5.31 -4.91 -25.33
N LEU A 130 -5.11 -3.59 -25.49
CA LEU A 130 -5.75 -2.81 -26.56
C LEU A 130 -5.36 -3.34 -27.95
N GLN A 131 -4.09 -3.67 -28.16
CA GLN A 131 -3.61 -4.25 -29.40
C GLN A 131 -4.26 -5.61 -29.70
N ALA A 132 -4.36 -6.47 -28.67
CA ALA A 132 -4.99 -7.78 -28.83
C ALA A 132 -6.50 -7.69 -29.11
N ALA A 133 -7.19 -6.74 -28.44
CA ALA A 133 -8.62 -6.51 -28.60
C ALA A 133 -8.98 -5.85 -29.94
N GLN A 134 -8.09 -5.01 -30.49
CA GLN A 134 -8.33 -4.25 -31.72
C GLN A 134 -8.63 -5.17 -32.93
N GLY A 135 -8.10 -6.40 -32.95
CA GLY A 135 -8.39 -7.36 -34.01
C GLY A 135 -9.87 -7.69 -34.09
N TYR A 136 -10.48 -8.05 -32.97
CA TYR A 136 -11.90 -8.36 -32.85
C TYR A 136 -12.78 -7.14 -33.19
N ALA A 137 -12.42 -5.96 -32.72
CA ALA A 137 -13.18 -4.75 -33.02
C ALA A 137 -13.17 -4.37 -34.51
N LYS A 138 -12.07 -4.64 -35.22
CA LYS A 138 -11.98 -4.42 -36.68
C LYS A 138 -12.89 -5.37 -37.46
N ASP A 139 -13.08 -6.57 -36.95
CA ASP A 139 -13.96 -7.57 -37.54
C ASP A 139 -15.43 -7.34 -37.15
N GLY A 140 -15.70 -6.36 -36.30
CA GLY A 140 -17.04 -6.05 -35.80
C GLY A 140 -17.50 -6.96 -34.64
N ASP A 141 -16.62 -7.78 -34.11
CA ASP A 141 -16.88 -8.64 -32.96
C ASP A 141 -16.60 -7.85 -31.66
N TYR A 142 -17.59 -7.05 -31.23
CA TYR A 142 -17.46 -6.22 -30.04
C TYR A 142 -17.55 -7.04 -28.76
N ALA A 143 -18.36 -8.09 -28.75
CA ALA A 143 -18.43 -9.02 -27.62
C ALA A 143 -17.08 -9.74 -27.42
N GLY A 144 -16.48 -10.24 -28.50
CA GLY A 144 -15.14 -10.81 -28.47
C GLY A 144 -14.06 -9.82 -28.05
N THR A 145 -14.22 -8.55 -28.43
CA THR A 145 -13.32 -7.45 -27.98
C THR A 145 -13.34 -7.34 -26.46
N PHE A 146 -14.50 -7.21 -25.85
CA PHE A 146 -14.62 -7.11 -24.39
C PHE A 146 -14.19 -8.39 -23.69
N ALA A 147 -14.58 -9.56 -24.20
CA ALA A 147 -14.17 -10.84 -23.63
C ALA A 147 -12.65 -11.00 -23.60
N LYS A 148 -11.96 -10.55 -24.66
CA LYS A 148 -10.49 -10.53 -24.71
C LYS A 148 -9.89 -9.58 -23.66
N MET A 149 -10.45 -8.38 -23.53
CA MET A 149 -10.02 -7.40 -22.53
C MET A 149 -10.21 -7.94 -21.12
N ILE A 150 -11.36 -8.53 -20.80
CA ILE A 150 -11.64 -9.13 -19.48
C ILE A 150 -10.62 -10.23 -19.17
N THR A 151 -10.40 -11.16 -20.13
CA THR A 151 -9.49 -12.29 -19.92
C THR A 151 -8.07 -11.80 -19.62
N MET A 152 -7.54 -10.88 -20.41
CA MET A 152 -6.18 -10.37 -20.21
C MET A 152 -6.07 -9.52 -18.93
N THR A 153 -7.11 -8.79 -18.57
CA THR A 153 -7.16 -8.06 -17.30
C THR A 153 -7.14 -9.02 -16.10
N GLN A 154 -7.88 -10.14 -16.18
CA GLN A 154 -7.80 -11.19 -15.15
C GLN A 154 -6.39 -11.79 -15.07
N GLU A 155 -5.72 -12.03 -16.20
CA GLU A 155 -4.35 -12.51 -16.23
C GLU A 155 -3.36 -11.52 -15.59
N CYS A 156 -3.56 -10.20 -15.78
CA CYS A 156 -2.76 -9.18 -15.11
C CYS A 156 -2.97 -9.22 -13.60
N PHE A 157 -4.21 -9.33 -13.16
CA PHE A 157 -4.54 -9.46 -11.74
C PHE A 157 -3.91 -10.71 -11.11
N ASP A 158 -4.05 -11.86 -11.77
CA ASP A 158 -3.51 -13.16 -11.28
C ASP A 158 -1.98 -13.19 -11.23
N ARG A 159 -1.32 -12.43 -12.10
CA ARG A 159 0.13 -12.23 -12.09
C ARG A 159 0.59 -11.43 -10.87
N GLY A 160 -0.29 -10.61 -10.31
CA GLY A 160 0.00 -9.70 -9.21
C GLY A 160 0.42 -8.31 -9.68
N VAL A 161 0.89 -7.50 -8.73
CA VAL A 161 1.30 -6.11 -8.98
C VAL A 161 2.40 -6.05 -10.03
N SER A 162 2.16 -5.30 -11.09
CA SER A 162 3.07 -5.16 -12.24
C SER A 162 4.38 -4.46 -11.84
N ASP A 163 4.33 -3.51 -10.91
CA ASP A 163 5.51 -2.83 -10.40
C ASP A 163 6.00 -3.47 -9.10
N ALA A 164 7.23 -4.00 -9.13
CA ALA A 164 7.87 -4.67 -7.98
C ALA A 164 8.13 -3.74 -6.78
N ASP A 165 7.87 -2.44 -6.90
CA ASP A 165 8.07 -1.45 -5.85
C ASP A 165 6.81 -1.24 -4.98
N TYR A 166 5.70 -1.89 -5.31
CA TYR A 166 4.45 -1.82 -4.56
C TYR A 166 4.03 -3.19 -4.02
N LEU A 167 3.45 -3.20 -2.83
CA LEU A 167 2.73 -4.33 -2.26
C LEU A 167 1.31 -3.86 -1.89
N ILE A 168 0.33 -4.62 -2.32
CA ILE A 168 -1.05 -4.44 -1.88
C ILE A 168 -1.30 -5.43 -0.76
N THR A 169 -1.65 -4.92 0.42
CA THR A 169 -1.99 -5.73 1.60
C THR A 169 -3.41 -6.27 1.49
N GLU A 170 -3.75 -7.30 2.26
CA GLU A 170 -5.08 -7.93 2.25
C GLU A 170 -6.24 -6.95 2.56
N ASP A 171 -5.95 -5.85 3.23
CA ASP A 171 -6.88 -4.77 3.52
C ASP A 171 -7.00 -3.72 2.39
N GLY A 172 -6.31 -3.94 1.26
CA GLY A 172 -6.30 -3.03 0.11
C GLY A 172 -5.38 -1.82 0.28
N SER A 173 -4.58 -1.76 1.35
CA SER A 173 -3.61 -0.67 1.52
C SER A 173 -2.37 -0.89 0.65
N ILE A 174 -1.86 0.20 0.06
CA ILE A 174 -0.72 0.17 -0.84
C ILE A 174 0.53 0.53 -0.03
N ILE A 175 1.50 -0.38 0.02
CA ILE A 175 2.79 -0.15 0.65
C ILE A 175 3.83 0.03 -0.46
N HIS A 176 4.44 1.22 -0.51
CA HIS A 176 5.53 1.49 -1.43
C HIS A 176 6.84 0.93 -0.86
N TYR A 177 7.40 -0.06 -1.53
CA TYR A 177 8.73 -0.60 -1.21
C TYR A 177 9.80 0.07 -2.07
N ARG A 178 10.51 1.02 -1.49
CA ARG A 178 11.68 1.57 -2.15
C ARG A 178 12.82 0.54 -2.11
N LYS A 179 13.06 -0.14 -3.21
CA LYS A 179 14.28 -0.96 -3.38
C LYS A 179 15.49 -0.05 -3.43
N ILE A 180 16.48 -0.34 -2.58
CA ILE A 180 17.77 0.34 -2.65
C ILE A 180 18.45 -0.07 -3.96
N ASN A 181 18.63 0.87 -4.86
CA ASN A 181 19.32 0.62 -6.11
C ASN A 181 20.81 0.37 -5.83
N SER A 182 21.48 -0.47 -6.64
CA SER A 182 22.90 -0.80 -6.49
C SER A 182 23.79 0.46 -6.44
N THR A 183 23.43 1.52 -7.15
CA THR A 183 24.12 2.81 -7.14
C THR A 183 23.92 3.53 -5.80
N GLU A 184 22.74 3.52 -5.21
CA GLU A 184 22.45 4.11 -3.89
C GLU A 184 23.20 3.36 -2.78
N ALA A 185 23.25 2.03 -2.86
CA ALA A 185 24.00 1.20 -1.94
C ALA A 185 25.50 1.53 -2.01
N LEU A 186 26.06 1.67 -3.21
CA LEU A 186 27.46 2.03 -3.43
C LEU A 186 27.79 3.43 -2.87
N ILE A 187 26.94 4.43 -3.13
CA ILE A 187 27.09 5.79 -2.60
C ILE A 187 27.05 5.78 -1.08
N SER A 188 26.17 5.01 -0.47
CA SER A 188 26.05 4.89 0.98
C SER A 188 27.32 4.30 1.61
N VAL A 189 27.91 3.26 0.98
CA VAL A 189 29.17 2.65 1.43
C VAL A 189 30.32 3.63 1.31
N ILE A 190 30.43 4.38 0.21
CA ILE A 190 31.47 5.40 0.01
C ILE A 190 31.34 6.52 1.06
N ALA A 191 30.12 7.00 1.33
CA ALA A 191 29.88 8.03 2.33
C ALA A 191 30.25 7.54 3.75
N ALA A 192 29.91 6.29 4.10
CA ALA A 192 30.28 5.68 5.37
C ALA A 192 31.81 5.52 5.52
N ALA A 193 32.50 5.10 4.45
CA ALA A 193 33.96 5.00 4.46
C ALA A 193 34.64 6.37 4.61
N ALA A 194 34.14 7.40 3.91
CA ALA A 194 34.67 8.76 4.01
C ALA A 194 34.53 9.33 5.42
N THR A 195 33.36 9.15 6.05
CA THR A 195 33.12 9.59 7.44
C THR A 195 34.02 8.83 8.42
N GLY A 196 34.19 7.52 8.26
CA GLY A 196 35.14 6.73 9.07
C GLY A 196 36.56 7.21 8.97
N ILE A 197 37.04 7.51 7.77
CA ILE A 197 38.39 8.06 7.52
C ILE A 197 38.56 9.44 8.21
N LEU A 198 37.57 10.33 8.09
CA LEU A 198 37.60 11.65 8.73
C LEU A 198 37.71 11.55 10.25
N VAL A 199 36.90 10.66 10.86
CA VAL A 199 36.96 10.40 12.32
C VAL A 199 38.33 9.85 12.71
N TYR A 200 38.85 8.87 11.95
CA TYR A 200 40.18 8.30 12.19
C TYR A 200 41.28 9.36 12.16
N PHE A 201 41.30 10.22 11.14
CA PHE A 201 42.26 11.32 11.05
C PHE A 201 42.10 12.35 12.18
N GLY A 202 40.86 12.64 12.58
CA GLY A 202 40.58 13.52 13.72
C GLY A 202 41.17 13.00 15.02
N ILE A 203 40.97 11.71 15.31
CA ILE A 203 41.51 11.02 16.48
C ILE A 203 43.02 10.99 16.41
N TRP A 204 43.60 10.55 15.29
CA TRP A 204 45.05 10.49 15.09
C TRP A 204 45.73 11.84 15.30
N LYS A 205 45.16 12.93 14.74
CA LYS A 205 45.68 14.30 14.93
C LYS A 205 45.57 14.74 16.39
N SER A 206 44.55 14.35 17.12
CA SER A 206 44.36 14.63 18.55
C SER A 206 45.44 13.92 19.40
N TYR A 207 45.71 12.65 19.12
CA TYR A 207 46.77 11.89 19.83
C TYR A 207 48.16 12.43 19.54
N ARG A 208 48.45 12.82 18.31
CA ARG A 208 49.76 13.41 17.93
C ARG A 208 50.05 14.73 18.66
N ARG A 209 48.99 15.56 18.88
CA ARG A 209 49.13 16.82 19.63
C ARG A 209 49.40 16.60 21.12
N LYS A 210 48.80 15.56 21.74
CA LYS A 210 49.04 15.23 23.14
C LYS A 210 50.46 14.77 23.40
N LYS A 211 51.06 13.99 22.52
CA LYS A 211 52.46 13.52 22.65
C LYS A 211 53.46 14.67 22.67
N ASN A 212 53.26 15.71 21.87
CA ASN A 212 54.14 16.88 21.85
C ASN A 212 53.96 17.79 23.08
N ARG A 213 52.79 17.87 23.71
CA ARG A 213 52.57 18.62 24.95
C ARG A 213 53.18 17.93 26.18
N GLY A 214 53.20 16.61 26.22
CA GLY A 214 53.82 15.84 27.27
C GLY A 214 55.37 16.00 27.27
N ALA A 215 55.99 16.04 26.10
CA ALA A 215 57.42 16.23 26.00
C ALA A 215 57.90 17.63 26.45
N LYS A 216 57.12 18.69 26.22
CA LYS A 216 57.41 20.04 26.73
C LYS A 216 57.26 20.14 28.25
N SER A 217 56.30 19.45 28.86
CA SER A 217 56.14 19.41 30.31
C SER A 217 57.27 18.72 31.05
N TYR A 218 57.90 17.71 30.44
CA TYR A 218 59.10 17.06 31.03
C TYR A 218 60.36 17.92 30.97
N ALA A 219 60.51 18.80 30.00
CA ALA A 219 61.65 19.70 29.92
C ALA A 219 61.56 20.81 30.98
N ASP A 220 60.39 21.25 31.35
CA ASP A 220 60.19 22.27 32.40
C ASP A 220 60.37 21.71 33.83
N LEU A 221 60.13 20.43 34.04
CA LEU A 221 60.34 19.78 35.35
C LEU A 221 61.84 19.68 35.73
N LYS A 222 62.81 19.82 34.77
CA LYS A 222 64.24 19.83 35.04
C LYS A 222 64.75 21.14 35.67
N ARG A 223 63.88 22.16 35.78
CA ARG A 223 64.15 23.46 36.41
C ARG A 223 63.46 23.64 37.76
N VAL A 224 62.81 22.66 38.30
CA VAL A 224 62.22 22.76 39.63
C VAL A 224 63.30 22.70 40.69
N ASN A 225 63.49 23.80 41.39
CA ASN A 225 64.51 23.96 42.45
C ASN A 225 64.11 22.95 43.59
N ILE A 226 65.10 22.15 43.99
CA ILE A 226 64.92 21.05 44.96
C ILE A 226 64.41 21.56 46.32
N ARG A 227 64.62 22.85 46.66
CA ARG A 227 64.08 23.48 47.91
C ARG A 227 62.56 23.54 47.93
N ASP A 228 61.92 23.88 46.85
CA ASP A 228 60.41 23.94 46.81
C ASP A 228 59.75 22.58 46.94
N ARG A 229 60.44 21.53 46.61
CA ARG A 229 59.92 20.16 46.66
C ARG A 229 59.83 19.61 48.11
N ARG A 230 60.72 20.03 48.96
CA ARG A 230 60.71 19.66 50.40
C ARG A 230 59.58 20.34 51.15
N ASP A 231 59.37 21.61 50.94
CA ASP A 231 58.32 22.39 51.59
C ASP A 231 56.91 21.91 51.19
N ALA A 232 56.72 21.44 49.94
CA ALA A 232 55.42 20.92 49.48
C ALA A 232 55.10 19.56 50.10
N LEU A 233 56.14 18.71 50.31
CA LEU A 233 55.96 17.41 50.99
C LEU A 233 55.72 17.56 52.47
N ASP A 234 56.40 18.49 53.17
CA ASP A 234 56.19 18.74 54.58
C ASP A 234 54.78 19.31 54.88
N ARG A 235 54.24 20.18 54.04
CA ARG A 235 52.86 20.67 54.15
C ARG A 235 51.84 19.59 54.01
N LYS A 236 52.05 18.62 53.13
CA LYS A 236 51.14 17.49 52.96
C LYS A 236 51.18 16.49 54.11
N SER A 237 52.39 16.21 54.65
CA SER A 237 52.53 15.31 55.78
C SER A 237 51.93 15.91 57.08
N THR A 238 52.10 17.25 57.29
CA THR A 238 51.51 17.95 58.46
C THR A 238 49.97 17.98 58.44
N ARG A 239 49.39 18.13 57.31
CA ARG A 239 47.91 18.09 57.15
C ARG A 239 47.33 16.65 57.34
N LEU A 240 48.03 15.61 56.91
CA LEU A 240 47.63 14.23 57.13
C LEU A 240 47.76 13.82 58.60
N ASN A 241 48.78 14.25 59.31
CA ASN A 241 48.93 14.00 60.74
C ASN A 241 47.91 14.77 61.61
N SER A 242 47.57 16.03 61.28
CA SER A 242 46.55 16.78 62.04
C SER A 242 45.16 16.20 61.90
N SER A 243 44.82 15.60 60.77
CA SER A 243 43.50 14.96 60.59
C SER A 243 43.38 13.58 61.26
N HIS A 244 44.52 12.87 61.46
CA HIS A 244 44.55 11.63 62.20
C HIS A 244 44.49 11.79 63.72
N ILE A 245 45.06 12.92 64.26
CA ILE A 245 45.06 13.21 65.72
C ILE A 245 43.69 13.63 66.22
N THR A 246 42.85 14.27 65.40
CA THR A 246 41.50 14.67 65.74
C THR A 246 40.50 13.49 65.76
N ARG A 247 40.84 12.35 65.18
CA ARG A 247 39.93 11.21 65.12
C ARG A 247 40.15 10.19 66.25
N SER A 248 41.22 10.31 67.03
CA SER A 248 41.52 9.34 68.10
C SER A 248 41.15 9.78 69.52
N ARG A 249 40.44 10.93 69.69
CA ARG A 249 39.85 11.35 70.97
C ARG A 249 38.34 11.17 71.00
N MET A 250 37.89 9.98 71.22
CA MET A 250 36.59 9.78 71.84
C MET A 250 36.77 9.77 73.37
N PRO A 251 36.01 10.52 74.15
CA PRO A 251 36.08 10.45 75.61
C PRO A 251 35.44 9.14 76.01
N SER A 252 36.14 8.37 76.86
CA SER A 252 35.58 7.27 77.60
C SER A 252 34.55 7.80 78.59
N SER A 253 33.35 7.35 78.48
CA SER A 253 32.26 7.52 79.42
C SER A 253 32.61 6.83 80.73
N ALA A 254 32.47 7.53 81.82
CA ALA A 254 32.26 6.98 83.15
C ALA A 254 30.78 6.58 83.25
#